data_ef8bea2dc54549184fbb9aea7386ba74
#
_entry.id   ef8bea2dc54549184fbb9aea7386ba74
#
_cell.length_a   1.000
_cell.length_b   1.000
_cell.length_c   1.000
_cell.angle_alpha   90.00
_cell.angle_beta   90.00
_cell.angle_gamma   90.00
#
_symmetry.space_group_name_H-M   'P 1'
#
loop_
_entity.id
_entity.type
_entity.pdbx_description
1 polymer ?
#
loop_
_entity_poly.entity_id
_entity_poly.type
_entity_poly.pdbx_seq_one_letter_code
_entity_poly.pdbx_strand_id
1 'polypeptide(L)'
;MLAMLILLQAAAAPPLKLTCMGGGTANKVTVTNVYGSTSGSGSVGTTPYSYNGSGEATAYGHRQQGFADQVDIRLFGGDDRIRMPRTMLPPIHGGSDGWFRLKDVVADARSVRAKVAVNFMNSPKLFIDRVTGTISISGKAGDFAGQCEAVTGDAPAKF
;
A
#
# COMPACT_ATOMS: atom_id res chain seq x y z
N MET A 1 22.79 54.75 -5.95
CA MET A 1 23.14 53.32 -5.96
C MET A 1 21.86 52.56 -5.89
N LEU A 2 21.38 52.02 -7.02
CA LEU A 2 20.16 51.21 -7.10
C LEU A 2 20.58 49.75 -6.89
N ALA A 3 20.17 49.15 -5.76
CA ALA A 3 20.40 47.75 -5.51
C ALA A 3 19.36 46.95 -6.30
N MET A 4 19.80 46.26 -7.33
CA MET A 4 18.99 45.37 -8.16
C MET A 4 18.79 44.05 -7.42
N LEU A 5 17.60 43.86 -6.85
CA LEU A 5 17.19 42.63 -6.19
C LEU A 5 16.88 41.57 -7.27
N ILE A 6 17.82 40.67 -7.50
CA ILE A 6 17.60 39.51 -8.37
C ILE A 6 16.74 38.51 -7.58
N LEU A 7 15.43 38.46 -7.87
CA LEU A 7 14.56 37.39 -7.43
C LEU A 7 14.98 36.10 -8.16
N LEU A 8 15.64 35.20 -7.44
CA LEU A 8 15.82 33.82 -7.88
C LEU A 8 14.43 33.12 -7.88
N GLN A 9 13.77 33.08 -9.03
CA GLN A 9 12.58 32.26 -9.22
C GLN A 9 13.04 30.80 -9.23
N ALA A 10 12.69 30.06 -8.18
CA ALA A 10 12.83 28.61 -8.16
C ALA A 10 11.92 28.05 -9.26
N ALA A 11 12.50 27.60 -10.36
CA ALA A 11 11.77 26.95 -11.44
C ALA A 11 11.08 25.70 -10.88
N ALA A 12 9.76 25.63 -11.01
CA ALA A 12 9.01 24.44 -10.66
C ALA A 12 9.54 23.24 -11.46
N ALA A 13 9.78 22.12 -10.79
CA ALA A 13 10.25 20.91 -11.46
C ALA A 13 9.20 20.46 -12.50
N PRO A 14 9.62 19.99 -13.68
CA PRO A 14 8.69 19.54 -14.71
C PRO A 14 7.89 18.32 -14.24
N PRO A 15 6.64 18.13 -14.70
CA PRO A 15 5.83 16.97 -14.36
C PRO A 15 6.56 15.67 -14.71
N LEU A 16 6.62 14.76 -13.76
CA LEU A 16 7.30 13.46 -13.89
C LEU A 16 6.28 12.35 -13.75
N LYS A 17 6.24 11.45 -14.74
CA LYS A 17 5.46 10.22 -14.69
C LYS A 17 6.43 9.03 -14.64
N LEU A 18 6.20 8.13 -13.70
CA LEU A 18 6.99 6.91 -13.55
C LEU A 18 6.09 5.69 -13.59
N THR A 19 6.57 4.64 -14.22
CA THR A 19 6.04 3.29 -14.13
C THR A 19 7.09 2.41 -13.51
N CYS A 20 6.75 1.72 -12.42
CA CYS A 20 7.68 0.92 -11.65
C CYS A 20 7.19 -0.53 -11.60
N MET A 21 8.01 -1.47 -12.04
CA MET A 21 7.75 -2.91 -11.96
C MET A 21 8.50 -3.48 -10.77
N GLY A 22 7.83 -4.32 -9.99
CA GLY A 22 8.47 -4.89 -8.81
C GLY A 22 7.58 -5.87 -8.07
N GLY A 23 7.93 -6.12 -6.83
CA GLY A 23 7.17 -7.02 -5.96
C GLY A 23 7.45 -6.76 -4.50
N GLY A 24 6.77 -7.51 -3.67
CA GLY A 24 6.90 -7.36 -2.23
C GLY A 24 6.07 -8.35 -1.46
N THR A 25 5.82 -8.03 -0.21
CA THR A 25 4.98 -8.83 0.68
C THR A 25 3.83 -8.00 1.22
N ALA A 26 2.66 -8.59 1.30
CA ALA A 26 1.48 -7.99 1.91
C ALA A 26 1.02 -8.78 3.13
N ASN A 27 0.70 -8.07 4.20
CA ASN A 27 0.13 -8.64 5.42
C ASN A 27 -1.37 -8.79 5.23
N LYS A 28 -1.86 -10.04 5.19
CA LYS A 28 -3.28 -10.36 5.08
C LYS A 28 -3.81 -10.92 6.38
N VAL A 29 -4.99 -10.46 6.77
CA VAL A 29 -5.73 -11.05 7.86
C VAL A 29 -6.51 -12.23 7.29
N THR A 30 -6.33 -13.41 7.87
CA THR A 30 -7.14 -14.59 7.59
C THR A 30 -8.16 -14.76 8.69
N VAL A 31 -9.40 -15.01 8.31
CA VAL A 31 -10.49 -15.31 9.24
C VAL A 31 -10.90 -16.75 9.00
N THR A 32 -10.86 -17.55 10.03
CA THR A 32 -11.29 -18.95 9.98
C THR A 32 -12.38 -19.16 11.00
N ASN A 33 -13.54 -19.57 10.54
CA ASN A 33 -14.63 -19.99 11.42
C ASN A 33 -14.47 -21.47 11.72
N VAL A 34 -14.38 -21.79 13.00
CA VAL A 34 -14.28 -23.16 13.50
C VAL A 34 -15.60 -23.51 14.15
N TYR A 35 -16.22 -24.56 13.65
CA TYR A 35 -17.46 -25.11 14.20
C TYR A 35 -17.11 -26.37 15.02
N GLY A 36 -17.52 -26.39 16.26
CA GLY A 36 -17.33 -27.52 17.14
C GLY A 36 -18.68 -28.03 17.69
N SER A 37 -18.82 -29.32 17.77
CA SER A 37 -19.91 -29.93 18.49
C SER A 37 -19.34 -30.87 19.54
N THR A 38 -19.98 -30.89 20.72
CA THR A 38 -19.66 -31.82 21.79
C THR A 38 -20.94 -32.49 22.25
N SER A 39 -20.87 -33.77 22.50
CA SER A 39 -21.95 -34.51 23.08
C SER A 39 -21.41 -35.48 24.13
N GLY A 40 -22.15 -35.68 25.15
CA GLY A 40 -21.79 -36.64 26.19
C GLY A 40 -23.02 -37.18 26.94
N SER A 41 -22.84 -38.30 27.57
CA SER A 41 -23.85 -38.91 28.44
C SER A 41 -23.18 -39.45 29.70
N GLY A 42 -23.91 -39.44 30.78
CA GLY A 42 -23.43 -39.94 32.07
C GLY A 42 -24.60 -40.23 32.99
N SER A 43 -24.30 -40.57 34.22
CA SER A 43 -25.30 -40.76 35.27
C SER A 43 -24.83 -40.11 36.56
N VAL A 44 -25.76 -39.51 37.28
CA VAL A 44 -25.56 -39.04 38.65
C VAL A 44 -26.47 -39.93 39.56
N GLY A 45 -25.84 -40.85 40.30
CA GLY A 45 -26.53 -41.88 40.97
C GLY A 45 -27.22 -42.83 39.99
N THR A 46 -28.54 -42.96 40.07
CA THR A 46 -29.37 -43.79 39.16
C THR A 46 -30.03 -43.00 38.04
N THR A 47 -29.77 -41.67 37.97
CA THR A 47 -30.40 -40.79 36.97
C THR A 47 -29.45 -40.59 35.79
N PRO A 48 -29.81 -41.09 34.59
CA PRO A 48 -29.03 -40.83 33.37
C PRO A 48 -29.23 -39.39 32.89
N TYR A 49 -28.16 -38.78 32.34
CA TYR A 49 -28.24 -37.51 31.64
C TYR A 49 -27.46 -37.56 30.33
N SER A 50 -27.88 -36.77 29.38
CA SER A 50 -27.16 -36.52 28.14
C SER A 50 -27.09 -35.03 27.85
N TYR A 51 -26.02 -34.59 27.24
CA TYR A 51 -25.88 -33.21 26.79
C TYR A 51 -25.36 -33.17 25.36
N ASN A 52 -25.82 -32.16 24.64
CA ASN A 52 -25.32 -31.79 23.32
C ASN A 52 -25.01 -30.29 23.34
N GLY A 53 -23.86 -29.95 22.90
CA GLY A 53 -23.45 -28.55 22.73
C GLY A 53 -22.87 -28.35 21.36
N SER A 54 -23.15 -27.20 20.74
CA SER A 54 -22.48 -26.73 19.53
C SER A 54 -21.96 -25.35 19.80
N GLY A 55 -20.78 -25.06 19.26
CA GLY A 55 -20.14 -23.76 19.38
C GLY A 55 -19.49 -23.34 18.06
N GLU A 56 -19.47 -22.04 17.84
CA GLU A 56 -18.75 -21.42 16.76
C GLU A 56 -17.68 -20.53 17.36
N ALA A 57 -16.46 -20.63 16.84
CA ALA A 57 -15.35 -19.74 17.19
C ALA A 57 -14.75 -19.13 15.91
N THR A 58 -14.47 -17.85 15.97
CA THR A 58 -13.78 -17.15 14.89
C THR A 58 -12.33 -16.95 15.28
N ALA A 59 -11.43 -17.55 14.52
CA ALA A 59 -9.99 -17.38 14.68
C ALA A 59 -9.45 -16.37 13.67
N TYR A 60 -8.68 -15.41 14.15
CA TYR A 60 -7.98 -14.44 13.33
C TYR A 60 -6.50 -14.81 13.25
N GLY A 61 -6.00 -14.93 12.03
CA GLY A 61 -4.60 -15.19 11.76
C GLY A 61 -3.99 -14.07 10.90
N HIS A 62 -2.68 -14.01 10.87
CA HIS A 62 -1.94 -13.14 9.97
C HIS A 62 -1.13 -14.00 9.01
N ARG A 63 -1.20 -13.66 7.74
CA ARG A 63 -0.45 -14.35 6.68
C ARG A 63 0.27 -13.31 5.84
N GLN A 64 1.55 -13.55 5.56
CA GLN A 64 2.28 -12.81 4.55
C GLN A 64 2.07 -13.44 3.18
N GLN A 65 1.75 -12.62 2.19
CA GLN A 65 1.55 -13.03 0.82
C GLN A 65 2.52 -12.26 -0.08
N GLY A 66 3.39 -12.99 -0.79
CA GLY A 66 4.23 -12.42 -1.84
C GLY A 66 3.38 -12.03 -3.05
N PHE A 67 3.78 -10.95 -3.72
CA PHE A 67 3.14 -10.48 -4.95
C PHE A 67 4.16 -9.80 -5.87
N ALA A 68 3.83 -9.73 -7.16
CA ALA A 68 4.49 -8.89 -8.15
C ALA A 68 3.43 -8.02 -8.81
N ASP A 69 3.71 -6.73 -9.00
CA ASP A 69 2.74 -5.78 -9.54
C ASP A 69 3.45 -4.54 -10.12
N GLN A 70 2.66 -3.68 -10.74
CA GLN A 70 3.07 -2.39 -11.27
C GLN A 70 2.59 -1.26 -10.37
N VAL A 71 3.46 -0.27 -10.19
CA VAL A 71 3.16 0.98 -9.49
C VAL A 71 3.34 2.14 -10.46
N ASP A 72 2.34 2.98 -10.59
CA ASP A 72 2.40 4.19 -11.41
C ASP A 72 2.43 5.43 -10.51
N ILE A 73 3.27 6.40 -10.85
CA ILE A 73 3.47 7.61 -10.04
C ILE A 73 3.40 8.84 -10.92
N ARG A 74 2.76 9.89 -10.41
CA ARG A 74 2.75 11.23 -10.99
C ARG A 74 3.28 12.22 -9.96
N LEU A 75 4.30 12.99 -10.34
CA LEU A 75 4.98 13.95 -9.47
C LEU A 75 5.11 15.31 -10.16
N PHE A 76 5.14 16.37 -9.36
CA PHE A 76 5.43 17.74 -9.78
C PHE A 76 4.42 18.35 -10.78
N GLY A 77 3.23 17.74 -10.89
CA GLY A 77 2.15 18.23 -11.74
C GLY A 77 1.04 18.97 -11.00
N GLY A 78 1.26 19.30 -9.71
CA GLY A 78 0.25 19.94 -8.87
C GLY A 78 -0.74 18.96 -8.20
N ASP A 79 -0.80 17.72 -8.67
CA ASP A 79 -1.60 16.63 -8.10
C ASP A 79 -0.75 15.35 -8.04
N ASP A 80 0.13 15.33 -7.04
CA ASP A 80 1.06 14.23 -6.84
C ASP A 80 0.32 13.00 -6.34
N ARG A 81 0.36 11.92 -7.13
CA ARG A 81 -0.38 10.68 -6.88
C ARG A 81 0.44 9.44 -7.19
N ILE A 82 0.08 8.36 -6.52
CA ILE A 82 0.61 7.02 -6.74
C ILE A 82 -0.55 6.03 -6.88
N ARG A 83 -0.42 5.11 -7.83
CA ARG A 83 -1.30 3.94 -7.95
C ARG A 83 -0.65 2.77 -7.22
N MET A 84 -1.29 2.34 -6.14
CA MET A 84 -0.78 1.28 -5.27
C MET A 84 -1.19 -0.11 -5.76
N PRO A 85 -0.35 -1.13 -5.52
CA PRO A 85 -0.74 -2.53 -5.72
C PRO A 85 -1.98 -2.87 -4.89
N ARG A 86 -2.98 -3.49 -5.51
CA ARG A 86 -4.22 -3.88 -4.80
C ARG A 86 -3.95 -4.81 -3.62
N THR A 87 -2.93 -5.64 -3.74
CA THR A 87 -2.53 -6.58 -2.68
C THR A 87 -2.09 -5.88 -1.41
N MET A 88 -1.54 -4.67 -1.49
CA MET A 88 -1.13 -3.85 -0.34
C MET A 88 -2.26 -3.00 0.26
N LEU A 89 -3.43 -2.96 -0.35
CA LEU A 89 -4.51 -2.12 0.13
C LEU A 89 -5.28 -2.83 1.25
N PRO A 90 -5.58 -2.13 2.35
CA PRO A 90 -6.50 -2.62 3.37
C PRO A 90 -7.93 -2.65 2.82
N PRO A 91 -8.85 -3.41 3.44
CA PRO A 91 -10.26 -3.47 3.02
C PRO A 91 -10.94 -2.09 3.00
N ILE A 92 -10.55 -1.21 3.92
CA ILE A 92 -11.05 0.17 4.00
C ILE A 92 -9.91 1.10 3.63
N HIS A 93 -10.02 1.74 2.50
CA HIS A 93 -9.05 2.70 2.00
C HIS A 93 -9.77 3.86 1.29
N GLY A 94 -9.10 5.02 1.25
CA GLY A 94 -9.48 6.13 0.38
C GLY A 94 -9.00 5.90 -1.05
N GLY A 95 -8.96 6.97 -1.81
CA GLY A 95 -8.50 6.96 -3.19
C GLY A 95 -9.59 6.54 -4.19
N SER A 96 -9.27 6.68 -5.46
CA SER A 96 -10.13 6.33 -6.58
C SER A 96 -9.32 5.46 -7.54
N ASP A 97 -9.85 4.32 -7.93
CA ASP A 97 -9.22 3.37 -8.88
C ASP A 97 -7.78 2.94 -8.50
N GLY A 98 -7.50 2.85 -7.19
CA GLY A 98 -6.17 2.54 -6.67
C GLY A 98 -5.19 3.71 -6.65
N TRP A 99 -5.63 4.92 -7.04
CA TRP A 99 -4.83 6.13 -6.97
C TRP A 99 -4.98 6.83 -5.62
N PHE A 100 -3.86 7.16 -5.00
CA PHE A 100 -3.76 7.83 -3.71
C PHE A 100 -2.92 9.09 -3.83
N ARG A 101 -3.30 10.10 -3.06
CA ARG A 101 -2.53 11.35 -2.99
C ARG A 101 -1.22 11.11 -2.23
N LEU A 102 -0.15 11.72 -2.72
CA LEU A 102 1.12 11.82 -1.99
C LEU A 102 1.11 13.05 -1.09
N LYS A 103 1.63 12.88 0.12
CA LYS A 103 1.81 13.93 1.12
C LYS A 103 3.27 14.05 1.49
N ASP A 104 3.66 15.21 2.00
CA ASP A 104 5.01 15.48 2.48
C ASP A 104 6.06 15.13 1.41
N VAL A 105 5.80 15.51 0.15
CA VAL A 105 6.72 15.23 -0.95
C VAL A 105 7.95 16.10 -0.81
N VAL A 106 9.09 15.45 -0.61
CA VAL A 106 10.43 16.08 -0.59
C VAL A 106 11.25 15.46 -1.68
N ALA A 107 11.72 16.29 -2.59
CA ALA A 107 12.55 15.87 -3.70
C ALA A 107 13.88 16.62 -3.71
N ASP A 108 14.94 15.88 -3.89
CA ASP A 108 16.29 16.39 -4.12
C ASP A 108 16.87 15.81 -5.42
N ALA A 109 18.14 16.11 -5.70
CA ALA A 109 18.81 15.63 -6.91
C ALA A 109 18.92 14.10 -6.98
N ARG A 110 18.91 13.42 -5.83
CA ARG A 110 19.16 11.99 -5.72
C ARG A 110 17.94 11.17 -5.31
N SER A 111 16.97 11.78 -4.64
CA SER A 111 15.85 11.04 -4.07
C SER A 111 14.53 11.80 -4.10
N VAL A 112 13.45 11.05 -4.06
CA VAL A 112 12.11 11.55 -3.75
C VAL A 112 11.58 10.76 -2.57
N ARG A 113 11.06 11.47 -1.58
CA ARG A 113 10.42 10.89 -0.39
C ARG A 113 9.02 11.46 -0.25
N ALA A 114 8.09 10.60 0.12
CA ALA A 114 6.71 11.00 0.34
C ALA A 114 5.99 10.02 1.28
N LYS A 115 4.77 10.37 1.65
CA LYS A 115 3.82 9.48 2.33
C LYS A 115 2.60 9.26 1.44
N VAL A 116 2.12 8.03 1.37
CA VAL A 116 0.90 7.70 0.60
C VAL A 116 -0.31 7.81 1.51
N ALA A 117 -1.29 8.63 1.13
CA ALA A 117 -2.51 8.82 1.91
C ALA A 117 -3.53 7.70 1.66
N VAL A 118 -3.28 6.49 2.16
CA VAL A 118 -4.18 5.35 1.98
C VAL A 118 -5.42 5.49 2.86
N ASN A 119 -5.25 5.73 4.15
CA ASN A 119 -6.30 6.11 5.09
C ASN A 119 -5.67 6.79 6.33
N PHE A 120 -6.49 7.17 7.32
CA PHE A 120 -6.01 7.87 8.51
C PHE A 120 -5.06 7.06 9.41
N MET A 121 -5.11 5.72 9.33
CA MET A 121 -4.27 4.81 10.13
C MET A 121 -3.08 4.25 9.35
N ASN A 122 -3.11 4.32 8.01
CA ASN A 122 -2.12 3.71 7.14
C ASN A 122 -1.63 4.72 6.11
N SER A 123 -0.41 5.19 6.34
CA SER A 123 0.30 6.11 5.44
C SER A 123 1.67 5.55 5.11
N PRO A 124 1.76 4.61 4.15
CA PRO A 124 3.02 4.02 3.74
C PRO A 124 4.03 5.08 3.32
N LYS A 125 5.31 4.83 3.61
CA LYS A 125 6.41 5.66 3.19
C LYS A 125 6.85 5.25 1.78
N LEU A 126 7.00 6.23 0.92
CA LEU A 126 7.54 6.10 -0.42
C LEU A 126 8.96 6.66 -0.44
N PHE A 127 9.88 5.92 -1.03
CA PHE A 127 11.23 6.35 -1.35
C PHE A 127 11.57 5.97 -2.78
N ILE A 128 12.08 6.91 -3.56
CA ILE A 128 12.57 6.70 -4.92
C ILE A 128 14.01 7.19 -4.97
N ASP A 129 14.92 6.30 -5.35
CA ASP A 129 16.29 6.68 -5.69
C ASP A 129 16.35 7.06 -7.17
N ARG A 130 16.65 8.32 -7.45
CA ARG A 130 16.70 8.87 -8.81
C ARG A 130 17.95 8.49 -9.59
N VAL A 131 18.98 8.04 -8.89
CA VAL A 131 20.25 7.62 -9.51
C VAL A 131 20.15 6.20 -10.02
N THR A 132 19.58 5.31 -9.22
CA THR A 132 19.43 3.89 -9.57
C THR A 132 18.09 3.59 -10.23
N GLY A 133 17.11 4.50 -10.14
CA GLY A 133 15.75 4.28 -10.61
C GLY A 133 14.95 3.33 -9.73
N THR A 134 15.39 3.05 -8.50
CA THR A 134 14.70 2.11 -7.62
C THR A 134 13.60 2.79 -6.80
N ILE A 135 12.55 2.04 -6.51
CA ILE A 135 11.47 2.44 -5.62
C ILE A 135 11.37 1.50 -4.45
N SER A 136 11.03 2.04 -3.29
CA SER A 136 10.55 1.26 -2.16
C SER A 136 9.33 1.90 -1.52
N ILE A 137 8.36 1.06 -1.15
CA ILE A 137 7.17 1.45 -0.40
C ILE A 137 7.12 0.56 0.82
N SER A 138 7.01 1.15 2.00
CA SER A 138 6.93 0.38 3.24
C SER A 138 5.84 0.90 4.16
N GLY A 139 5.10 -0.01 4.76
CA GLY A 139 3.99 0.33 5.66
C GLY A 139 3.42 -0.86 6.40
N LYS A 140 2.39 -0.60 7.18
CA LYS A 140 1.73 -1.65 8.00
C LYS A 140 1.12 -2.78 7.16
N ALA A 141 0.69 -2.47 5.93
CA ALA A 141 0.06 -3.44 5.04
C ALA A 141 1.06 -4.31 4.27
N GLY A 142 2.34 -3.97 4.30
CA GLY A 142 3.40 -4.70 3.61
C GLY A 142 4.46 -3.78 2.99
N ASP A 143 5.27 -4.39 2.15
CA ASP A 143 6.39 -3.74 1.47
C ASP A 143 6.30 -3.98 -0.04
N PHE A 144 6.87 -3.05 -0.81
CA PHE A 144 7.08 -3.18 -2.26
C PHE A 144 8.44 -2.60 -2.60
N ALA A 145 9.17 -3.26 -3.49
CA ALA A 145 10.39 -2.76 -4.08
C ALA A 145 10.42 -3.06 -5.57
N GLY A 146 10.96 -2.14 -6.36
CA GLY A 146 10.97 -2.30 -7.81
C GLY A 146 11.91 -1.36 -8.52
N GLN A 147 11.89 -1.44 -9.83
CA GLN A 147 12.63 -0.60 -10.76
C GLN A 147 11.65 0.29 -11.51
N CYS A 148 11.97 1.59 -11.61
CA CYS A 148 11.14 2.59 -12.26
C CYS A 148 11.73 3.04 -13.58
N GLU A 149 10.85 3.31 -14.52
CA GLU A 149 11.15 3.97 -15.79
C GLU A 149 10.31 5.24 -15.92
N ALA A 150 10.91 6.29 -16.47
CA ALA A 150 10.19 7.51 -16.77
C ALA A 150 9.32 7.30 -18.02
N VAL A 151 8.04 7.62 -17.89
CA VAL A 151 7.12 7.61 -19.03
C VAL A 151 7.22 8.97 -19.71
N THR A 152 7.95 9.02 -20.81
CA THR A 152 7.97 10.19 -21.70
C THR A 152 6.65 10.21 -22.49
N GLY A 153 5.95 11.35 -22.42
CA GLY A 153 4.57 11.51 -22.89
C GLY A 153 4.29 11.34 -24.39
N ASP A 154 5.23 10.86 -25.20
CA ASP A 154 5.14 10.78 -26.66
C ASP A 154 5.47 9.40 -27.22
N ALA A 155 5.17 8.33 -26.53
CA ALA A 155 5.11 7.05 -27.21
C ALA A 155 3.86 7.05 -28.10
N PRO A 156 3.97 6.97 -29.46
CA PRO A 156 2.81 6.92 -30.32
C PRO A 156 1.98 5.68 -29.95
N ALA A 157 0.64 5.89 -29.88
CA ALA A 157 -0.29 4.79 -29.66
C ALA A 157 0.01 3.66 -30.68
N LYS A 158 0.25 2.45 -30.18
CA LYS A 158 0.57 1.30 -31.03
C LYS A 158 -0.65 0.57 -31.58
N PHE A 159 -1.83 1.22 -31.53
CA PHE A 159 -3.08 0.70 -32.14
C PHE A 159 -3.86 1.82 -32.76
#